data_fd59f72f562585074cdc3a83d9cb1ad1
#
_entry.id   fd59f72f562585074cdc3a83d9cb1ad1
#
_cell.length_a   1.000
_cell.length_b   1.000
_cell.length_c   1.000
_cell.angle_alpha   90.00
_cell.angle_beta   90.00
_cell.angle_gamma   90.00
#
_symmetry.space_group_name_H-M   'P 1'
#
loop_
_entity.id
_entity.type
_entity.pdbx_description
1 polymer ?
#
loop_
_entity_poly.entity_id
_entity_poly.type
_entity_poly.pdbx_seq_one_letter_code
_entity_poly.pdbx_strand_id
1 'polypeptide(L)'
;MSFKFHKLILNILKQNPNTLILSSDNALREFSVFQALFPKRVINFGISEANMVSYAAGLSSCGKIPFVFGIASFLTMRAFEQIRYDVAIPKSNVKLIGMDAGCSLSGFGNSHYAINDIALIGTLKQIRLFCPASLDELHSLFTEDLTVDSPSYYRLQL
;
A
#
# COMPACT_ATOMS: atom_id res chain seq x y z
N MET A 1 -10.86 -10.92 -2.48
CA MET A 1 -9.59 -11.19 -1.73
C MET A 1 -9.72 -12.47 -0.91
N SER A 2 -8.65 -13.25 -0.72
CA SER A 2 -8.72 -14.55 -0.03
C SER A 2 -8.82 -14.40 1.49
N PHE A 3 -9.37 -15.43 2.18
CA PHE A 3 -9.41 -15.49 3.64
C PHE A 3 -8.01 -15.37 4.29
N LYS A 4 -6.99 -15.91 3.64
CA LYS A 4 -5.59 -15.79 4.10
C LYS A 4 -5.10 -14.33 4.10
N PHE A 5 -5.47 -13.56 3.09
CA PHE A 5 -5.10 -12.13 3.03
C PHE A 5 -5.79 -11.32 4.13
N HIS A 6 -7.07 -11.57 4.41
CA HIS A 6 -7.77 -10.92 5.53
C HIS A 6 -7.11 -11.22 6.88
N LYS A 7 -6.71 -12.49 7.09
CA LYS A 7 -5.97 -12.88 8.29
C LYS A 7 -4.63 -12.14 8.42
N LEU A 8 -3.93 -11.95 7.30
CA LEU A 8 -2.68 -11.20 7.25
C LEU A 8 -2.90 -9.74 7.70
N ILE A 9 -3.87 -9.05 7.12
CA ILE A 9 -4.20 -7.65 7.47
C ILE A 9 -4.59 -7.54 8.95
N LEU A 10 -5.40 -8.47 9.44
CA LEU A 10 -5.79 -8.49 10.86
C LEU A 10 -4.56 -8.67 11.77
N ASN A 11 -3.62 -9.51 11.39
CA ASN A 11 -2.41 -9.75 12.17
C ASN A 11 -1.54 -8.49 12.28
N ILE A 12 -1.27 -7.79 11.17
CA ILE A 12 -0.45 -6.56 11.21
C ILE A 12 -1.12 -5.46 12.03
N LEU A 13 -2.45 -5.34 11.98
CA LEU A 13 -3.20 -4.39 12.81
C LEU A 13 -3.12 -4.73 14.31
N LYS A 14 -3.08 -6.03 14.66
CA LYS A 14 -2.99 -6.48 16.06
C LYS A 14 -1.57 -6.41 16.61
N GLN A 15 -0.57 -6.71 15.79
CA GLN A 15 0.84 -6.77 16.22
C GLN A 15 1.42 -5.40 16.56
N ASN A 16 0.99 -4.34 15.85
CA ASN A 16 1.54 -3.02 16.09
C ASN A 16 0.42 -1.96 16.14
N PRO A 17 0.23 -1.28 17.30
CA PRO A 17 -0.80 -0.24 17.46
C PRO A 17 -0.54 1.01 16.60
N ASN A 18 0.66 1.21 16.11
CA ASN A 18 1.02 2.32 15.23
C ASN A 18 0.71 2.04 13.75
N THR A 19 0.35 0.81 13.40
CA THR A 19 -0.05 0.47 12.02
C THR A 19 -1.43 1.03 11.70
N LEU A 20 -1.54 1.69 10.55
CA LEU A 20 -2.79 2.14 9.94
C LEU A 20 -2.94 1.54 8.53
N ILE A 21 -4.18 1.34 8.13
CA ILE A 21 -4.55 0.96 6.76
C ILE A 21 -5.24 2.16 6.12
N LEU A 22 -4.69 2.64 5.03
CA LEU A 22 -5.28 3.65 4.18
C LEU A 22 -5.64 2.99 2.85
N SER A 23 -6.85 3.16 2.38
CA SER A 23 -7.30 2.54 1.13
C SER A 23 -7.99 3.53 0.21
N SER A 24 -7.84 3.34 -1.09
CA SER A 24 -8.70 3.98 -2.08
C SER A 24 -10.04 3.25 -2.20
N ASP A 25 -10.98 3.83 -2.92
CA ASP A 25 -12.37 3.35 -3.02
C ASP A 25 -12.52 1.92 -3.56
N ASN A 26 -11.60 1.48 -4.40
CA ASN A 26 -11.59 0.12 -4.96
C ASN A 26 -11.47 -1.00 -3.93
N ALA A 27 -10.98 -0.70 -2.73
CA ALA A 27 -10.80 -1.65 -1.63
C ALA A 27 -11.91 -1.58 -0.55
N LEU A 28 -12.96 -0.78 -0.75
CA LEU A 28 -14.05 -0.56 0.21
C LEU A 28 -14.67 -1.86 0.74
N ARG A 29 -15.04 -2.78 -0.15
CA ARG A 29 -15.65 -4.06 0.22
C ARG A 29 -14.73 -4.92 1.09
N GLU A 30 -13.45 -4.89 0.75
CA GLU A 30 -12.43 -5.74 1.37
C GLU A 30 -12.03 -5.24 2.76
N PHE A 31 -12.03 -3.92 2.95
CA PHE A 31 -11.59 -3.31 4.21
C PHE A 31 -12.74 -2.88 5.14
N SER A 32 -14.01 -2.97 4.74
CA SER A 32 -15.16 -2.58 5.55
C SER A 32 -15.23 -3.28 6.91
N VAL A 33 -14.91 -4.58 6.95
CA VAL A 33 -14.87 -5.37 8.19
C VAL A 33 -13.78 -4.84 9.13
N PHE A 34 -12.60 -4.51 8.59
CA PHE A 34 -11.51 -3.96 9.38
C PHE A 34 -11.80 -2.52 9.84
N GLN A 35 -12.50 -1.74 9.04
CA GLN A 35 -12.95 -0.41 9.42
C GLN A 35 -13.93 -0.45 10.60
N ALA A 36 -14.83 -1.42 10.63
CA ALA A 36 -15.72 -1.64 11.76
C ALA A 36 -14.96 -2.05 13.04
N LEU A 37 -13.92 -2.88 12.93
CA LEU A 37 -13.11 -3.34 14.05
C LEU A 37 -12.09 -2.29 14.53
N PHE A 38 -11.56 -1.48 13.61
CA PHE A 38 -10.49 -0.50 13.87
C PHE A 38 -10.82 0.86 13.23
N PRO A 39 -11.93 1.53 13.63
CA PRO A 39 -12.45 2.72 12.93
C PRO A 39 -11.48 3.91 12.89
N LYS A 40 -10.53 3.98 13.83
CA LYS A 40 -9.50 5.02 13.88
C LYS A 40 -8.21 4.64 13.14
N ARG A 41 -8.10 3.41 12.63
CA ARG A 41 -6.88 2.91 12.00
C ARG A 41 -7.07 2.36 10.60
N VAL A 42 -8.31 2.23 10.15
CA VAL A 42 -8.64 1.81 8.78
C VAL A 42 -9.48 2.91 8.17
N ILE A 43 -8.91 3.63 7.21
CA ILE A 43 -9.48 4.86 6.65
C ILE A 43 -9.59 4.72 5.13
N ASN A 44 -10.77 4.99 4.60
CA ASN A 44 -10.99 5.08 3.18
C ASN A 44 -10.85 6.54 2.71
N PHE A 45 -10.06 6.75 1.68
CA PHE A 45 -9.80 8.06 1.07
C PHE A 45 -10.62 8.34 -0.18
N GLY A 46 -11.46 7.40 -0.62
CA GLY A 46 -12.14 7.52 -1.90
C GLY A 46 -11.16 7.44 -3.07
N ILE A 47 -11.49 8.09 -4.18
CA ILE A 47 -10.65 8.12 -5.39
C ILE A 47 -9.68 9.31 -5.29
N SER A 48 -8.67 9.23 -4.43
CA SER A 48 -7.74 10.33 -4.16
C SER A 48 -6.34 9.85 -3.75
N GLU A 49 -5.70 9.02 -4.57
CA GLU A 49 -4.42 8.38 -4.27
C GLU A 49 -3.30 9.37 -3.91
N ALA A 50 -3.22 10.51 -4.61
CA ALA A 50 -2.25 11.56 -4.32
C ALA A 50 -2.41 12.10 -2.90
N ASN A 51 -3.65 12.47 -2.51
CA ASN A 51 -3.96 12.94 -1.16
C ASN A 51 -3.67 11.87 -0.11
N MET A 52 -4.04 10.60 -0.38
CA MET A 52 -3.80 9.46 0.50
C MET A 52 -2.30 9.25 0.77
N VAL A 53 -1.45 9.37 -0.23
CA VAL A 53 0.01 9.22 -0.09
C VAL A 53 0.61 10.36 0.74
N SER A 54 0.24 11.62 0.46
CA SER A 54 0.72 12.76 1.27
C SER A 54 0.26 12.67 2.72
N TYR A 55 -0.98 12.24 2.95
CA TYR A 55 -1.50 12.02 4.30
C TYR A 55 -0.74 10.91 5.03
N ALA A 56 -0.42 9.80 4.32
CA ALA A 56 0.39 8.72 4.86
C ALA A 56 1.78 9.20 5.29
N ALA A 57 2.43 10.04 4.49
CA ALA A 57 3.72 10.64 4.84
C ALA A 57 3.63 11.49 6.11
N GLY A 58 2.57 12.28 6.24
CA GLY A 58 2.30 13.06 7.47
C GLY A 58 2.08 12.17 8.70
N LEU A 59 1.36 11.05 8.56
CA LEU A 59 1.21 10.07 9.63
C LEU A 59 2.55 9.43 10.01
N SER A 60 3.39 9.11 9.03
CA SER A 60 4.73 8.55 9.26
C SER A 60 5.60 9.51 10.09
N SER A 61 5.56 10.81 9.82
CA SER A 61 6.28 11.81 10.62
C SER A 61 5.81 11.90 12.07
N CYS A 62 4.61 11.39 12.37
CA CYS A 62 4.06 11.26 13.73
C CYS A 62 4.30 9.87 14.35
N GLY A 63 5.25 9.10 13.83
CA GLY A 63 5.61 7.76 14.33
C GLY A 63 4.59 6.66 14.01
N LYS A 64 3.72 6.86 13.01
CA LYS A 64 2.81 5.84 12.52
C LYS A 64 3.42 5.05 11.37
N ILE A 65 2.88 3.85 11.12
CA ILE A 65 3.29 2.97 10.03
C ILE A 65 2.09 2.76 9.10
N PRO A 66 1.84 3.67 8.17
CA PRO A 66 0.72 3.55 7.25
C PRO A 66 1.00 2.54 6.13
N PHE A 67 0.07 1.61 5.95
CA PHE A 67 -0.04 0.72 4.79
C PHE A 67 -1.08 1.32 3.84
N VAL A 68 -0.64 1.72 2.65
CA VAL A 68 -1.43 2.45 1.65
C VAL A 68 -1.81 1.50 0.53
N PHE A 69 -3.08 1.13 0.45
CA PHE A 69 -3.62 0.19 -0.53
C PHE A 69 -4.32 0.92 -1.68
N GLY A 70 -3.89 0.63 -2.91
CA GLY A 70 -4.53 1.13 -4.12
C GLY A 70 -4.25 0.22 -5.31
N ILE A 71 -5.02 0.36 -6.40
CA ILE A 71 -4.69 -0.29 -7.67
C ILE A 71 -3.29 0.19 -8.09
N ALA A 72 -2.43 -0.74 -8.48
CA ALA A 72 -1.01 -0.47 -8.75
C ALA A 72 -0.81 0.66 -9.77
N SER A 73 -1.59 0.70 -10.87
CA SER A 73 -1.52 1.76 -11.86
C SER A 73 -1.88 3.14 -11.29
N PHE A 74 -2.94 3.24 -10.49
CA PHE A 74 -3.37 4.52 -9.93
C PHE A 74 -2.44 4.98 -8.82
N LEU A 75 -2.05 4.07 -7.94
CA LEU A 75 -1.12 4.39 -6.86
C LEU A 75 0.22 4.89 -7.41
N THR A 76 0.83 4.16 -8.35
CA THR A 76 2.19 4.47 -8.82
C THR A 76 2.26 5.57 -9.87
N MET A 77 1.23 5.75 -10.71
CA MET A 77 1.25 6.78 -11.77
C MET A 77 0.58 8.08 -11.31
N ARG A 78 -0.62 8.00 -10.74
CA ARG A 78 -1.39 9.19 -10.33
C ARG A 78 -0.76 9.90 -9.13
N ALA A 79 -0.18 9.14 -8.18
CA ALA A 79 0.45 9.69 -6.98
C ALA A 79 2.00 9.67 -7.04
N PHE A 80 2.61 9.56 -8.23
CA PHE A 80 4.06 9.43 -8.36
C PHE A 80 4.82 10.64 -7.77
N GLU A 81 4.31 11.84 -7.98
CA GLU A 81 4.88 13.05 -7.41
C GLU A 81 4.94 12.98 -5.88
N GLN A 82 3.83 12.62 -5.24
CA GLN A 82 3.72 12.50 -3.78
C GLN A 82 4.60 11.34 -3.26
N ILE A 83 4.62 10.21 -3.96
CA ILE A 83 5.54 9.12 -3.63
C ILE A 83 6.99 9.60 -3.66
N ARG A 84 7.37 10.39 -4.64
CA ARG A 84 8.73 10.91 -4.78
C ARG A 84 9.08 11.92 -3.70
N TYR A 85 8.24 12.96 -3.50
CA TYR A 85 8.57 14.10 -2.65
C TYR A 85 8.21 13.88 -1.18
N ASP A 86 7.11 13.20 -0.90
CA ASP A 86 6.63 13.07 0.48
C ASP A 86 7.09 11.74 1.11
N VAL A 87 7.37 10.71 0.29
CA VAL A 87 7.74 9.39 0.79
C VAL A 87 9.21 9.06 0.53
N ALA A 88 9.67 9.09 -0.73
CA ALA A 88 11.00 8.61 -1.08
C ALA A 88 12.12 9.54 -0.58
N ILE A 89 12.06 10.85 -0.90
CA ILE A 89 13.10 11.81 -0.54
C ILE A 89 13.29 11.91 0.98
N PRO A 90 12.23 12.10 1.80
CA PRO A 90 12.37 12.14 3.24
C PRO A 90 12.53 10.76 3.89
N LYS A 91 12.44 9.68 3.11
CA LYS A 91 12.45 8.27 3.57
C LYS A 91 11.34 7.96 4.58
N SER A 92 10.16 8.51 4.36
CA SER A 92 8.99 8.31 5.24
C SER A 92 8.63 6.82 5.34
N ASN A 93 8.37 6.31 6.54
CA ASN A 93 8.04 4.91 6.80
C ASN A 93 6.61 4.56 6.32
N VAL A 94 6.39 4.64 5.02
CA VAL A 94 5.13 4.34 4.34
C VAL A 94 5.25 3.04 3.56
N LYS A 95 4.30 2.12 3.75
CA LYS A 95 4.21 0.86 3.03
C LYS A 95 3.19 0.99 1.90
N LEU A 96 3.67 1.15 0.66
CA LEU A 96 2.83 1.29 -0.53
C LEU A 96 2.46 -0.09 -1.07
N ILE A 97 1.17 -0.38 -1.22
CA ILE A 97 0.67 -1.70 -1.64
C ILE A 97 -0.09 -1.54 -2.96
N GLY A 98 0.59 -1.82 -4.06
CA GLY A 98 0.00 -1.81 -5.41
C GLY A 98 -0.71 -3.13 -5.69
N MET A 99 -2.03 -3.10 -5.61
CA MET A 99 -2.89 -4.26 -5.90
C MET A 99 -3.19 -4.37 -7.39
N ASP A 100 -3.60 -5.56 -7.82
CA ASP A 100 -4.01 -5.83 -9.21
C ASP A 100 -2.96 -5.39 -10.25
N ALA A 101 -1.70 -5.66 -9.95
CA ALA A 101 -0.58 -5.27 -10.80
C ALA A 101 -0.54 -6.02 -12.14
N GLY A 102 0.24 -5.53 -13.07
CA GLY A 102 0.34 -6.08 -14.42
C GLY A 102 -0.93 -5.84 -15.24
N CYS A 103 -1.45 -6.91 -15.85
CA CYS A 103 -2.67 -6.90 -16.66
C CYS A 103 -3.89 -7.49 -15.94
N SER A 104 -3.89 -7.58 -14.61
CA SER A 104 -4.99 -8.20 -13.84
C SER A 104 -6.35 -7.57 -14.13
N LEU A 105 -6.38 -6.26 -14.36
CA LEU A 105 -7.60 -5.51 -14.68
C LEU A 105 -7.71 -5.15 -16.18
N SER A 106 -7.19 -5.99 -17.08
CA SER A 106 -7.16 -5.71 -18.52
C SER A 106 -8.54 -5.43 -19.15
N GLY A 107 -9.60 -6.02 -18.61
CA GLY A 107 -10.97 -5.76 -19.06
C GLY A 107 -11.46 -4.33 -18.88
N PHE A 108 -10.78 -3.51 -18.05
CA PHE A 108 -11.11 -2.10 -17.83
C PHE A 108 -10.28 -1.14 -18.70
N GLY A 109 -9.40 -1.67 -19.57
CA GLY A 109 -8.62 -0.89 -20.52
C GLY A 109 -7.27 -0.38 -19.98
N ASN A 110 -6.58 0.38 -20.81
CA ASN A 110 -5.17 0.77 -20.60
C ASN A 110 -4.91 1.56 -19.30
N SER A 111 -5.88 2.29 -18.78
CA SER A 111 -5.74 3.06 -17.53
C SER A 111 -5.54 2.15 -16.30
N HIS A 112 -5.94 0.88 -16.41
CA HIS A 112 -5.83 -0.11 -15.33
C HIS A 112 -4.60 -1.03 -15.47
N TYR A 113 -3.80 -0.86 -16.54
CA TYR A 113 -2.57 -1.65 -16.69
C TYR A 113 -1.45 -1.07 -15.81
N ALA A 114 -0.88 -1.91 -14.97
CA ALA A 114 0.29 -1.58 -14.16
C ALA A 114 1.52 -2.37 -14.65
N ILE A 115 1.89 -2.17 -15.92
CA ILE A 115 3.03 -2.86 -16.54
C ILE A 115 4.35 -2.14 -16.30
N ASN A 116 4.32 -0.89 -15.91
CA ASN A 116 5.46 0.00 -15.71
C ASN A 116 5.67 0.44 -14.26
N ASP A 117 4.89 -0.08 -13.32
CA ASP A 117 4.97 0.23 -11.88
C ASP A 117 6.36 -0.05 -11.29
N ILE A 118 6.96 -1.20 -11.63
CA ILE A 118 8.33 -1.55 -11.20
C ILE A 118 9.35 -0.53 -11.73
N ALA A 119 9.23 -0.14 -13.00
CA ALA A 119 10.16 0.81 -13.61
C ALA A 119 10.04 2.20 -12.96
N LEU A 120 8.81 2.68 -12.71
CA LEU A 120 8.56 3.95 -12.05
C LEU A 120 9.13 3.96 -10.62
N ILE A 121 8.73 3.02 -9.79
CA ILE A 121 9.21 2.93 -8.40
C ILE A 121 10.72 2.63 -8.35
N GLY A 122 11.25 1.84 -9.27
CA GLY A 122 12.69 1.53 -9.37
C GLY A 122 13.58 2.76 -9.63
N THR A 123 13.03 3.88 -10.09
CA THR A 123 13.76 5.17 -10.18
C THR A 123 13.99 5.81 -8.81
N LEU A 124 13.22 5.42 -7.79
CA LEU A 124 13.25 5.97 -6.44
C LEU A 124 14.08 5.04 -5.53
N LYS A 125 15.39 5.22 -5.51
CA LYS A 125 16.35 4.33 -4.83
C LYS A 125 16.14 4.17 -3.31
N GLN A 126 15.37 5.06 -2.70
CA GLN A 126 15.04 5.04 -1.28
C GLN A 126 13.93 4.05 -0.94
N ILE A 127 13.14 3.62 -1.93
CA ILE A 127 12.02 2.70 -1.74
C ILE A 127 12.47 1.26 -1.96
N ARG A 128 12.25 0.39 -0.98
CA ARG A 128 12.45 -1.05 -1.11
C ARG A 128 11.31 -1.63 -1.95
N LEU A 129 11.61 -2.37 -3.00
CA LEU A 129 10.63 -2.94 -3.91
C LEU A 129 10.52 -4.45 -3.73
N PHE A 130 9.30 -4.93 -3.51
CA PHE A 130 8.98 -6.34 -3.30
C PHE A 130 7.92 -6.84 -4.28
N CYS A 131 8.13 -8.03 -4.82
CA CYS A 131 7.21 -8.74 -5.71
C CYS A 131 6.95 -10.15 -5.16
N PRO A 132 6.22 -10.30 -4.04
CA PRO A 132 6.02 -11.61 -3.42
C PRO A 132 5.26 -12.56 -4.35
N ALA A 133 5.73 -13.79 -4.45
CA ALA A 133 5.14 -14.84 -5.27
C ALA A 133 4.01 -15.60 -4.55
N SER A 134 3.88 -15.42 -3.23
CA SER A 134 2.86 -16.10 -2.42
C SER A 134 2.40 -15.23 -1.24
N LEU A 135 1.23 -15.60 -0.67
CA LEU A 135 0.74 -14.93 0.55
C LEU A 135 1.60 -15.24 1.77
N ASP A 136 2.27 -16.38 1.81
CA ASP A 136 3.15 -16.74 2.92
C ASP A 136 4.44 -15.90 2.88
N GLU A 137 4.98 -15.67 1.68
CA GLU A 137 6.10 -14.73 1.48
C GLU A 137 5.69 -13.29 1.83
N LEU A 138 4.51 -12.84 1.36
CA LEU A 138 3.98 -11.52 1.71
C LEU A 138 3.83 -11.35 3.22
N HIS A 139 3.38 -12.39 3.94
CA HIS A 139 3.26 -12.36 5.39
C HIS A 139 4.63 -12.16 6.06
N SER A 140 5.64 -12.88 5.61
CA SER A 140 7.01 -12.77 6.15
C SER A 140 7.58 -11.37 5.91
N LEU A 141 7.42 -10.86 4.68
CA LEU A 141 7.87 -9.53 4.29
C LEU A 141 7.15 -8.41 5.07
N PHE A 142 5.84 -8.50 5.25
CA PHE A 142 5.10 -7.51 6.06
C PHE A 142 5.51 -7.53 7.52
N THR A 143 5.76 -8.72 8.09
CA THR A 143 6.21 -8.86 9.48
C THR A 143 7.60 -8.23 9.68
N GLU A 144 8.52 -8.49 8.76
CA GLU A 144 9.85 -7.87 8.76
C GLU A 144 9.74 -6.35 8.60
N ASP A 145 8.91 -5.90 7.66
CA ASP A 145 8.78 -4.48 7.32
C ASP A 145 8.17 -3.61 8.42
N LEU A 146 7.46 -4.21 9.37
CA LEU A 146 7.00 -3.53 10.59
C LEU A 146 8.15 -3.08 11.49
N THR A 147 9.32 -3.71 11.37
CA THR A 147 10.51 -3.42 12.18
C THR A 147 11.51 -2.50 11.46
N VAL A 148 11.28 -2.21 10.18
CA VAL A 148 12.19 -1.42 9.34
C VAL A 148 11.62 -0.02 9.11
N ASP A 149 12.35 0.98 9.57
CA ASP A 149 11.99 2.40 9.42
C ASP A 149 12.44 2.93 8.05
N SER A 150 11.75 2.50 7.00
CA SER A 150 11.98 2.96 5.63
C SER A 150 10.78 2.69 4.73
N PRO A 151 10.64 3.44 3.62
CA PRO A 151 9.55 3.20 2.66
C PRO A 151 9.72 1.90 1.89
N SER A 152 8.61 1.27 1.58
CA SER A 152 8.55 0.09 0.73
C SER A 152 7.38 0.12 -0.26
N TYR A 153 7.54 -0.57 -1.37
CA TYR A 153 6.49 -0.83 -2.34
C TYR A 153 6.32 -2.32 -2.55
N TYR A 154 5.11 -2.79 -2.43
CA TYR A 154 4.71 -4.17 -2.67
C TYR A 154 3.85 -4.24 -3.93
N ARG A 155 4.32 -5.01 -4.90
CA ARG A 155 3.60 -5.30 -6.13
C ARG A 155 2.81 -6.58 -5.97
N LEU A 156 1.50 -6.47 -5.86
CA LEU A 156 0.62 -7.62 -5.65
C LEU A 156 -0.23 -7.91 -6.88
N GLN A 157 -0.32 -9.19 -7.21
CA GLN A 157 -1.22 -9.73 -8.22
C GLN A 157 -2.13 -10.73 -7.51
N LEU A 158 -3.22 -10.22 -6.93
CA LEU A 158 -4.14 -10.96 -6.06
C LEU A 158 -5.47 -11.24 -6.76
#